data_99ee72c915100d57bb53f1dc97607251
#
_entry.id   99ee72c915100d57bb53f1dc97607251
#
_cell.length_a   1.000
_cell.length_b   1.000
_cell.length_c   1.000
_cell.angle_alpha   90.00
_cell.angle_beta   90.00
_cell.angle_gamma   90.00
#
_symmetry.space_group_name_H-M   'P 1'
#
loop_
_entity.id
_entity.type
_entity.pdbx_description
1 polymer ?
#
loop_
_entity_poly.entity_id
_entity_poly.type
_entity_poly.pdbx_seq_one_letter_code
_entity_poly.pdbx_strand_id
1 'polypeptide(L)'
;MKRNFDNAETLITVDNLCQFFKMGKRELKAVNNVSFDIKKGEVFGLVGESGCGKTTTGRTIIKLYNATSGNVYFRGQRIVAGTRSYKENIKQKREELKKAIEALDKSTSVVITCDGIPSFLLKDHVV
;
A
#
# COMPACT_ATOMS: atom_id res chain seq x y z
N MET A 1 -4.53 37.99 11.14
CA MET A 1 -5.60 37.64 10.19
C MET A 1 -5.76 36.10 10.22
N LYS A 2 -6.83 35.61 10.80
CA LYS A 2 -7.11 34.15 10.77
C LYS A 2 -7.59 33.80 9.35
N ARG A 3 -6.81 33.03 8.62
CA ARG A 3 -7.24 32.49 7.32
C ARG A 3 -8.27 31.40 7.63
N ASN A 4 -9.49 31.57 7.13
CA ASN A 4 -10.54 30.56 7.23
C ASN A 4 -10.38 29.58 6.06
N PHE A 5 -10.07 28.33 6.35
CA PHE A 5 -9.88 27.27 5.36
C PHE A 5 -11.08 26.34 5.23
N ASP A 6 -12.21 26.64 5.90
CA ASP A 6 -13.37 25.73 5.96
C ASP A 6 -13.94 25.40 4.56
N ASN A 7 -13.86 26.35 3.62
CA ASN A 7 -14.30 26.16 2.24
C ASN A 7 -13.14 25.96 1.24
N ALA A 8 -11.90 25.81 1.73
CA ALA A 8 -10.75 25.62 0.85
C ALA A 8 -10.70 24.16 0.32
N GLU A 9 -10.24 24.03 -0.94
CA GLU A 9 -10.00 22.73 -1.56
C GLU A 9 -9.03 21.89 -0.73
N THR A 10 -9.37 20.65 -0.48
CA THR A 10 -8.45 19.69 0.15
C THR A 10 -7.36 19.30 -0.85
N LEU A 11 -6.12 19.60 -0.51
CA LEU A 11 -4.97 19.33 -1.35
C LEU A 11 -4.41 17.93 -1.12
N ILE A 12 -4.21 17.56 0.15
CA ILE A 12 -3.70 16.27 0.56
C ILE A 12 -4.67 15.65 1.57
N THR A 13 -4.99 14.39 1.36
CA THR A 13 -5.71 13.54 2.31
C THR A 13 -4.82 12.37 2.69
N VAL A 14 -4.54 12.23 3.98
CA VAL A 14 -3.87 11.07 4.56
C VAL A 14 -4.93 10.25 5.27
N ASP A 15 -5.07 9.00 4.87
CA ASP A 15 -6.12 8.10 5.34
C ASP A 15 -5.53 6.81 5.93
N ASN A 16 -5.70 6.66 7.26
CA ASN A 16 -5.27 5.49 8.04
C ASN A 16 -3.83 5.04 7.74
N LEU A 17 -2.92 6.00 7.57
CA LEU A 17 -1.54 5.74 7.19
C LEU A 17 -0.79 4.99 8.27
N CYS A 18 -0.17 3.89 7.88
CA CYS A 18 0.73 3.11 8.73
C CYS A 18 2.07 2.90 8.03
N GLN A 19 3.14 3.07 8.79
CA GLN A 19 4.50 2.76 8.36
C GLN A 19 5.21 1.95 9.44
N PHE A 20 5.45 0.69 9.16
CA PHE A 20 6.10 -0.25 10.06
C PHE A 20 7.43 -0.70 9.46
N PHE A 21 8.44 -0.79 10.29
CA PHE A 21 9.77 -1.27 9.91
C PHE A 21 10.07 -2.60 10.60
N LYS A 22 10.57 -3.56 9.85
CA LYS A 22 11.04 -4.83 10.41
C LYS A 22 12.40 -4.62 11.07
N MET A 23 12.50 -4.99 12.34
CA MET A 23 13.73 -5.00 13.12
C MET A 23 14.00 -6.42 13.64
N GLY A 24 14.59 -7.26 12.80
CA GLY A 24 14.78 -8.68 13.11
C GLY A 24 13.43 -9.41 13.25
N LYS A 25 13.15 -9.94 14.43
CA LYS A 25 11.88 -10.62 14.76
C LYS A 25 10.76 -9.66 15.21
N ARG A 26 11.07 -8.38 15.44
CA ARG A 26 10.15 -7.36 15.92
C ARG A 26 9.74 -6.43 14.79
N GLU A 27 8.60 -5.80 14.93
CA GLU A 27 8.10 -4.77 14.04
C GLU A 27 8.01 -3.44 14.79
N LEU A 28 8.71 -2.43 14.29
CA LEU A 28 8.62 -1.06 14.81
C LEU A 28 7.49 -0.34 14.09
N LYS A 29 6.44 0.01 14.82
CA LYS A 29 5.32 0.80 14.34
C LYS A 29 5.65 2.29 14.42
N ALA A 30 6.37 2.81 13.43
CA ALA A 30 6.81 4.19 13.41
C ALA A 30 5.64 5.17 13.16
N VAL A 31 4.70 4.82 12.31
CA VAL A 31 3.44 5.53 12.07
C VAL A 31 2.32 4.52 12.19
N ASN A 32 1.32 4.81 13.00
CA ASN A 32 0.23 3.89 13.28
C ASN A 32 -1.11 4.59 13.19
N ASN A 33 -1.84 4.30 12.12
CA ASN A 33 -3.21 4.75 11.88
C ASN A 33 -3.39 6.27 11.96
N VAL A 34 -2.61 7.02 11.17
CA VAL A 34 -2.66 8.48 11.15
C VAL A 34 -3.53 8.96 10.00
N SER A 35 -4.47 9.86 10.29
CA SER A 35 -5.36 10.47 9.30
C SER A 35 -5.45 11.97 9.50
N PHE A 36 -5.32 12.73 8.42
CA PHE A 36 -5.52 14.19 8.41
C PHE A 36 -5.64 14.71 6.98
N ASP A 37 -6.17 15.93 6.86
CA ASP A 37 -6.30 16.66 5.60
C ASP A 37 -5.47 17.93 5.64
N ILE A 38 -4.91 18.31 4.49
CA ILE A 38 -4.24 19.60 4.30
C ILE A 38 -4.97 20.35 3.20
N LYS A 39 -5.37 21.58 3.51
CA LYS A 39 -6.09 22.45 2.58
C LYS A 39 -5.12 23.28 1.73
N LYS A 40 -5.58 23.68 0.55
CA LYS A 40 -4.82 24.56 -0.32
C LYS A 40 -4.49 25.89 0.37
N GLY A 41 -3.21 26.26 0.38
CA GLY A 41 -2.70 27.46 1.02
C GLY A 41 -2.55 27.39 2.54
N GLU A 42 -2.84 26.24 3.15
CA GLU A 42 -2.65 25.98 4.56
C GLU A 42 -1.19 25.63 4.86
N VAL A 43 -0.71 26.09 6.01
CA VAL A 43 0.54 25.62 6.61
C VAL A 43 0.19 24.62 7.70
N PHE A 44 0.46 23.35 7.44
CA PHE A 44 0.17 22.25 8.36
C PHE A 44 1.44 21.81 9.08
N GLY A 45 1.44 21.85 10.41
CA GLY A 45 2.56 21.48 11.27
C GLY A 45 2.39 20.11 11.88
N LEU A 46 3.38 19.24 11.69
CA LEU A 46 3.52 18.00 12.46
C LEU A 46 4.41 18.28 13.67
N VAL A 47 3.84 18.21 14.85
CA VAL A 47 4.56 18.46 16.11
C VAL A 47 4.55 17.21 16.99
N GLY A 48 5.58 17.07 17.83
CA GLY A 48 5.72 15.97 18.75
C GLY A 48 7.17 15.79 19.19
N GLU A 49 7.41 14.88 20.11
CA GLU A 49 8.74 14.57 20.62
C GLU A 49 9.63 13.91 19.55
N SER A 50 10.94 13.92 19.78
CA SER A 50 11.90 13.23 18.92
C SER A 50 11.59 11.73 18.87
N GLY A 51 11.59 11.15 17.66
CA GLY A 51 11.33 9.72 17.46
C GLY A 51 9.85 9.32 17.44
N CYS A 52 8.89 10.27 17.48
CA CYS A 52 7.46 9.96 17.46
C CYS A 52 6.86 9.73 16.04
N GLY A 53 7.70 9.65 15.01
CA GLY A 53 7.26 9.33 13.64
C GLY A 53 6.98 10.52 12.72
N LYS A 54 7.26 11.77 13.12
CA LYS A 54 7.05 12.98 12.27
C LYS A 54 7.78 12.87 10.93
N THR A 55 9.07 12.65 10.97
CA THR A 55 9.91 12.51 9.77
C THR A 55 9.48 11.32 8.92
N THR A 56 9.15 10.21 9.55
CA THR A 56 8.66 9.00 8.88
C THR A 56 7.34 9.28 8.18
N THR A 57 6.40 9.98 8.83
CA THR A 57 5.12 10.38 8.23
C THR A 57 5.36 11.23 6.98
N GLY A 58 6.17 12.27 7.07
CA GLY A 58 6.50 13.13 5.93
C GLY A 58 7.14 12.35 4.78
N ARG A 59 8.11 11.50 5.06
CA ARG A 59 8.79 10.67 4.05
C ARG A 59 7.85 9.64 3.41
N THR A 60 6.88 9.13 4.13
CA THR A 60 5.88 8.21 3.58
C THR A 60 4.90 8.94 2.67
N ILE A 61 4.47 10.16 3.05
CA ILE A 61 3.56 10.98 2.22
C ILE A 61 4.19 11.33 0.87
N ILE A 62 5.46 11.69 0.84
CA ILE A 62 6.18 11.98 -0.41
C ILE A 62 6.74 10.72 -1.11
N LYS A 63 6.34 9.55 -0.66
CA LYS A 63 6.69 8.24 -1.25
C LYS A 63 8.19 7.89 -1.23
N LEU A 64 8.95 8.41 -0.29
CA LEU A 64 10.31 7.92 0.00
C LEU A 64 10.28 6.57 0.72
N TYR A 65 9.20 6.27 1.44
CA TYR A 65 8.89 4.96 1.99
C TYR A 65 7.60 4.40 1.39
N ASN A 66 7.56 3.11 1.16
CA ASN A 66 6.33 2.43 0.79
C ASN A 66 5.48 2.18 2.04
N ALA A 67 4.31 2.76 2.10
CA ALA A 67 3.41 2.59 3.24
C ALA A 67 3.10 1.11 3.49
N THR A 68 3.04 0.74 4.76
CA THR A 68 2.61 -0.61 5.16
C THR A 68 1.12 -0.80 4.89
N SER A 69 0.31 0.17 5.31
CA SER A 69 -1.13 0.23 5.01
C SER A 69 -1.61 1.68 4.98
N GLY A 70 -2.85 1.89 4.58
CA GLY A 70 -3.42 3.21 4.40
C GLY A 70 -3.12 3.82 3.05
N ASN A 71 -3.61 5.03 2.81
CA ASN A 71 -3.54 5.71 1.55
C ASN A 71 -3.18 7.18 1.72
N VAL A 72 -2.58 7.78 0.69
CA VAL A 72 -2.43 9.24 0.57
C VAL A 72 -2.96 9.66 -0.78
N TYR A 73 -3.78 10.69 -0.77
CA TYR A 73 -4.38 11.30 -1.97
C TYR A 73 -3.86 12.72 -2.15
N PHE A 74 -3.57 13.08 -3.36
CA PHE A 74 -3.25 14.45 -3.77
C PHE A 74 -4.29 14.89 -4.78
N ARG A 75 -5.06 15.94 -4.46
CA ARG A 75 -6.19 16.41 -5.27
C ARG A 75 -7.13 15.28 -5.69
N GLY A 76 -7.46 14.40 -4.75
CA GLY A 76 -8.32 13.24 -5.00
C GLY A 76 -7.66 12.06 -5.71
N GLN A 77 -6.46 12.21 -6.23
CA GLN A 77 -5.71 11.13 -6.86
C GLN A 77 -4.83 10.41 -5.85
N ARG A 78 -4.98 9.10 -5.75
CA ARG A 78 -4.16 8.28 -4.84
C ARG A 78 -2.71 8.22 -5.30
N ILE A 79 -1.79 8.76 -4.50
CA ILE A 79 -0.35 8.76 -4.77
C ILE A 79 0.42 7.72 -3.93
N VAL A 80 -0.09 7.35 -2.77
CA VAL A 80 0.49 6.31 -1.91
C VAL A 80 -0.59 5.30 -1.56
N ALA A 81 -0.28 4.02 -1.70
CA ALA A 81 -1.12 2.91 -1.27
C ALA A 81 -0.32 1.94 -0.40
N GLY A 82 -0.91 1.47 0.68
CA GLY A 82 -0.33 0.44 1.53
C GLY A 82 -0.16 -0.87 0.80
N THR A 83 0.96 -1.55 1.03
CA THR A 83 1.33 -2.77 0.29
C THR A 83 0.98 -4.06 1.04
N ARG A 84 0.66 -4.00 2.33
CA ARG A 84 0.42 -5.19 3.17
C ARG A 84 -0.74 -6.05 2.65
N SER A 85 -1.89 -5.46 2.37
CA SER A 85 -3.07 -6.17 1.87
C SER A 85 -2.81 -6.85 0.53
N TYR A 86 -2.08 -6.20 -0.36
CA TYR A 86 -1.71 -6.79 -1.66
C TYR A 86 -0.78 -7.99 -1.50
N LYS A 87 0.20 -7.90 -0.58
CA LYS A 87 1.12 -9.02 -0.30
C LYS A 87 0.40 -10.22 0.29
N GLU A 88 -0.54 -9.99 1.19
CA GLU A 88 -1.39 -11.03 1.77
C GLU A 88 -2.28 -11.68 0.72
N ASN A 89 -2.92 -10.89 -0.13
CA ASN A 89 -3.73 -11.39 -1.24
C ASN A 89 -2.92 -12.21 -2.24
N ILE A 90 -1.72 -11.74 -2.60
CA ILE A 90 -0.81 -12.49 -3.49
C ILE A 90 -0.44 -13.83 -2.85
N LYS A 91 -0.13 -13.84 -1.55
CA LYS A 91 0.21 -15.08 -0.84
C LYS A 91 -0.96 -16.07 -0.86
N GLN A 92 -2.18 -15.62 -0.54
CA GLN A 92 -3.38 -16.45 -0.58
C GLN A 92 -3.63 -17.01 -1.98
N LYS A 93 -3.55 -16.17 -3.01
CA LYS A 93 -3.74 -16.59 -4.40
C LYS A 93 -2.70 -17.61 -4.86
N ARG A 94 -1.46 -17.47 -4.41
CA ARG A 94 -0.41 -18.47 -4.69
C ARG A 94 -0.70 -19.82 -4.01
N GLU A 95 -1.21 -19.81 -2.79
CA GLU A 95 -1.58 -21.03 -2.07
C GLU A 95 -2.80 -21.70 -2.72
N GLU A 96 -3.83 -20.93 -3.10
CA GLU A 96 -4.98 -21.41 -3.85
C GLU A 96 -4.56 -22.05 -5.17
N LEU A 97 -3.66 -21.40 -5.91
CA LEU A 97 -3.13 -21.90 -7.17
C LEU A 97 -2.36 -23.21 -6.98
N LYS A 98 -1.53 -23.31 -5.95
CA LYS A 98 -0.82 -24.57 -5.62
C LYS A 98 -1.79 -25.71 -5.36
N LYS A 99 -2.83 -25.49 -4.55
CA LYS A 99 -3.86 -26.49 -4.27
C LYS A 99 -4.61 -26.90 -5.54
N ALA A 100 -4.94 -25.94 -6.42
CA ALA A 100 -5.61 -26.23 -7.68
C ALA A 100 -4.71 -27.06 -8.62
N ILE A 101 -3.41 -26.76 -8.68
CA ILE A 101 -2.43 -27.52 -9.48
C ILE A 101 -2.29 -28.95 -8.94
N GLU A 102 -2.21 -29.14 -7.61
CA GLU A 102 -2.12 -30.45 -6.97
C GLU A 102 -3.40 -31.29 -7.19
N ALA A 103 -4.57 -30.65 -7.29
CA ALA A 103 -5.84 -31.29 -7.57
C ALA A 103 -6.04 -31.66 -9.05
N LEU A 104 -5.23 -31.11 -9.96
CA LEU A 104 -5.29 -31.41 -11.40
C LEU A 104 -4.59 -32.73 -11.71
N ASP A 105 -5.20 -33.53 -12.59
CA ASP A 105 -4.54 -34.69 -13.18
C ASP A 105 -3.31 -34.25 -13.98
N LYS A 106 -2.22 -35.01 -13.91
CA LYS A 106 -0.95 -34.72 -14.63
C LYS A 106 -1.11 -34.64 -16.15
N SER A 107 -2.20 -35.14 -16.70
CA SER A 107 -2.56 -35.03 -18.12
C SER A 107 -3.22 -33.71 -18.50
N THR A 108 -3.58 -32.86 -17.54
CA THR A 108 -4.30 -31.61 -17.74
C THR A 108 -3.34 -30.47 -18.01
N SER A 109 -3.63 -29.66 -19.04
CA SER A 109 -2.89 -28.44 -19.34
C SER A 109 -3.30 -27.31 -18.40
N VAL A 110 -2.34 -26.57 -17.85
CA VAL A 110 -2.58 -25.40 -17.01
C VAL A 110 -2.31 -24.14 -17.81
N VAL A 111 -3.29 -23.23 -17.85
CA VAL A 111 -3.13 -21.89 -18.41
C VAL A 111 -2.90 -20.93 -17.27
N ILE A 112 -1.73 -20.29 -17.25
CA ILE A 112 -1.41 -19.25 -16.28
C ILE A 112 -1.61 -17.90 -16.95
N THR A 113 -2.49 -17.07 -16.37
CA THR A 113 -2.70 -15.69 -16.82
C THR A 113 -1.94 -14.74 -15.92
N CYS A 114 -1.08 -13.92 -16.51
CA CYS A 114 -0.44 -12.80 -15.87
C CYS A 114 -1.05 -11.51 -16.43
N ASP A 115 -1.49 -10.60 -15.57
CA ASP A 115 -2.05 -9.29 -15.95
C ASP A 115 -3.20 -9.35 -16.97
N GLY A 116 -4.04 -10.38 -16.87
CA GLY A 116 -5.17 -10.58 -17.79
C GLY A 116 -4.78 -11.02 -19.20
N ILE A 117 -3.51 -11.24 -19.47
CA ILE A 117 -3.03 -11.79 -20.75
C ILE A 117 -2.87 -13.31 -20.59
N PRO A 118 -3.62 -14.11 -21.35
CA PRO A 118 -3.45 -15.55 -21.29
C PRO A 118 -2.07 -15.94 -21.82
N SER A 119 -1.27 -16.52 -20.96
CA SER A 119 -0.04 -17.20 -21.38
C SER A 119 -0.42 -18.57 -21.89
N PHE A 120 -0.37 -18.77 -23.19
CA PHE A 120 -0.60 -20.07 -23.82
C PHE A 120 0.61 -20.96 -23.55
N LEU A 121 0.54 -21.77 -22.52
CA LEU A 121 1.44 -22.90 -22.38
C LEU A 121 0.83 -24.03 -23.19
N LEU A 122 1.35 -24.24 -24.37
CA LEU A 122 1.04 -25.45 -25.12
C LEU A 122 1.57 -26.66 -24.34
N LYS A 123 0.84 -27.76 -24.43
CA LYS A 123 1.18 -29.00 -23.72
C LYS A 123 2.63 -29.45 -23.92
N ASP A 124 3.19 -29.13 -25.07
CA ASP A 124 4.56 -29.46 -25.48
C ASP A 124 5.63 -28.53 -24.88
N HIS A 125 5.22 -27.46 -24.18
CA HIS A 125 6.10 -26.51 -23.50
C HIS A 125 6.04 -26.58 -21.98
N VAL A 126 5.19 -27.41 -21.44
CA VAL A 126 5.11 -27.71 -20.00
C VAL A 126 6.06 -28.84 -19.70
N VAL A 127 7.20 -28.47 -19.22
CA VAL A 127 8.20 -29.44 -18.74
C VAL A 127 8.08 -29.59 -17.23
#